data_50a503f0278d12d73f9936ac8ac90529
#
_entry.id   50a503f0278d12d73f9936ac8ac90529
#
_cell.length_a   1.000
_cell.length_b   1.000
_cell.length_c   1.000
_cell.angle_alpha   90.00
_cell.angle_beta   90.00
_cell.angle_gamma   90.00
#
_symmetry.space_group_name_H-M   'P 1'
#
loop_
_entity.id
_entity.type
_entity.pdbx_description
1 polymer ?
#
loop_
_entity_poly.entity_id
_entity_poly.type
_entity_poly.pdbx_seq_one_letter_code
_entity_poly.pdbx_strand_id
1 'polypeptide(L)'
;MVKSYTLGKSERLKSRKRLEALFKGGKSFSHFPFRVYYILSSESKTEAHTPPLVFGVGVGTRNFKKAVDRNRIKRLIREAYRLQKQLLVQKLNARGGRMDLFFIFTGKEIPDYSFLFQHMQTVLQQLEQRIDQSYE
;
A
#
# COMPACT_ATOMS: atom_id res chain seq x y z
N MET A 1 2.43 24.31 -6.56
CA MET A 1 1.86 23.37 -5.62
C MET A 1 2.94 22.51 -4.98
N VAL A 2 2.96 22.44 -3.71
CA VAL A 2 3.96 21.67 -2.99
C VAL A 2 3.59 20.21 -2.99
N LYS A 3 4.51 19.35 -3.43
CA LYS A 3 4.31 17.92 -3.33
C LYS A 3 4.33 17.50 -1.86
N SER A 4 3.33 16.75 -1.47
CA SER A 4 3.26 16.23 -0.12
C SER A 4 3.76 14.80 -0.08
N TYR A 5 4.73 14.54 0.79
CA TYR A 5 5.21 13.19 1.07
C TYR A 5 4.60 12.65 2.36
N THR A 6 3.63 13.36 2.93
CA THR A 6 2.98 12.90 4.16
C THR A 6 1.99 11.78 3.87
N LEU A 7 1.77 10.93 4.85
CA LEU A 7 0.73 9.91 4.80
C LEU A 7 -0.34 10.33 5.80
N GLY A 8 -1.33 11.06 5.30
CA GLY A 8 -2.42 11.58 6.11
C GLY A 8 -3.39 10.50 6.54
N LYS A 9 -4.30 10.86 7.46
CA LYS A 9 -5.30 9.91 7.96
C LYS A 9 -6.16 9.34 6.85
N SER A 10 -6.58 10.15 5.90
CA SER A 10 -7.44 9.72 4.80
C SER A 10 -6.75 8.75 3.85
N GLU A 11 -5.42 8.75 3.82
CA GLU A 11 -4.65 7.85 2.98
C GLU A 11 -4.37 6.51 3.64
N ARG A 12 -4.79 6.33 4.90
CA ARG A 12 -4.57 5.10 5.64
C ARG A 12 -5.81 4.21 5.56
N LEU A 13 -5.59 2.95 5.22
CA LEU A 13 -6.67 1.98 5.12
C LEU A 13 -6.94 1.39 6.51
N LYS A 14 -7.97 1.90 7.16
CA LYS A 14 -8.34 1.50 8.52
C LYS A 14 -9.70 0.85 8.63
N SER A 15 -10.57 1.05 7.65
CA SER A 15 -11.92 0.51 7.70
C SER A 15 -11.90 -1.01 7.64
N ARG A 16 -12.47 -1.66 8.65
CA ARG A 16 -12.60 -3.11 8.68
C ARG A 16 -13.38 -3.62 7.48
N LYS A 17 -14.43 -2.89 7.11
CA LYS A 17 -15.29 -3.23 5.98
C LYS A 17 -14.50 -3.25 4.67
N ARG A 18 -13.66 -2.22 4.46
CA ARG A 18 -12.83 -2.13 3.28
C ARG A 18 -11.75 -3.20 3.26
N LEU A 19 -11.17 -3.50 4.43
CA LEU A 19 -10.17 -4.56 4.55
C LEU A 19 -10.78 -5.92 4.23
N GLU A 20 -11.98 -6.20 4.73
CA GLU A 20 -12.65 -7.45 4.42
C GLU A 20 -12.95 -7.57 2.93
N ALA A 21 -13.43 -6.50 2.31
CA ALA A 21 -13.68 -6.47 0.87
C ALA A 21 -12.39 -6.72 0.09
N LEU A 22 -11.29 -6.15 0.54
CA LEU A 22 -9.99 -6.30 -0.09
C LEU A 22 -9.51 -7.75 -0.02
N PHE A 23 -9.62 -8.39 1.13
CA PHE A 23 -9.16 -9.77 1.29
C PHE A 23 -10.05 -10.77 0.57
N LYS A 24 -11.34 -10.48 0.43
CA LYS A 24 -12.28 -11.39 -0.24
C LYS A 24 -12.30 -11.21 -1.74
N GLY A 25 -12.33 -9.98 -2.21
CA GLY A 25 -12.53 -9.70 -3.63
C GLY A 25 -11.35 -9.07 -4.33
N GLY A 26 -10.31 -8.73 -3.59
CA GLY A 26 -9.14 -8.10 -4.17
C GLY A 26 -8.20 -9.08 -4.85
N LYS A 27 -7.29 -8.53 -5.62
CA LYS A 27 -6.20 -9.29 -6.20
C LYS A 27 -5.00 -9.27 -5.25
N SER A 28 -4.11 -10.23 -5.40
CA SER A 28 -2.93 -10.30 -4.57
C SER A 28 -1.75 -10.85 -5.34
N PHE A 29 -0.57 -10.50 -4.88
CA PHE A 29 0.67 -11.11 -5.34
C PHE A 29 1.69 -11.06 -4.22
N SER A 30 2.73 -11.88 -4.34
CA SER A 30 3.79 -11.93 -3.34
C SER A 30 5.08 -11.43 -3.93
N HIS A 31 5.78 -10.63 -3.14
CA HIS A 31 7.14 -10.20 -3.44
C HIS A 31 7.84 -10.05 -2.11
N PHE A 32 8.70 -11.00 -1.75
CA PHE A 32 9.34 -10.98 -0.45
C PHE A 32 10.00 -9.62 -0.19
N PRO A 33 9.80 -8.99 0.96
CA PRO A 33 9.15 -9.50 2.19
C PRO A 33 7.68 -9.11 2.33
N PHE A 34 6.96 -8.96 1.22
CA PHE A 34 5.56 -8.51 1.24
C PHE A 34 4.63 -9.50 0.56
N ARG A 35 3.43 -9.57 1.08
CA ARG A 35 2.27 -10.04 0.36
C ARG A 35 1.36 -8.85 0.16
N VAL A 36 1.02 -8.56 -1.09
CA VAL A 36 0.32 -7.33 -1.45
C VAL A 36 -1.09 -7.64 -1.91
N TYR A 37 -2.07 -6.98 -1.30
CA TYR A 37 -3.47 -7.07 -1.71
C TYR A 37 -3.88 -5.73 -2.27
N TYR A 38 -4.65 -5.74 -3.37
CA TYR A 38 -5.12 -4.49 -3.94
C TYR A 38 -6.45 -4.64 -4.63
N ILE A 39 -7.23 -3.55 -4.62
CA ILE A 39 -8.44 -3.41 -5.44
C ILE A 39 -8.28 -2.14 -6.24
N LEU A 40 -8.39 -2.27 -7.55
CA LEU A 40 -8.32 -1.14 -8.47
C LEU A 40 -9.72 -0.85 -8.97
N SER A 41 -10.19 0.39 -8.78
CA SER A 41 -11.49 0.85 -9.25
C SER A 41 -11.30 1.97 -10.24
N SER A 42 -12.06 1.94 -11.31
CA SER A 42 -12.08 3.01 -12.29
C SER A 42 -13.16 4.05 -11.98
N GLU A 43 -13.95 3.82 -10.96
CA GLU A 43 -15.02 4.71 -10.56
C GLU A 43 -14.49 6.01 -9.98
N SER A 44 -14.87 7.11 -10.61
CA SER A 44 -14.50 8.43 -10.10
C SER A 44 -15.60 9.07 -9.26
N LYS A 45 -16.65 8.34 -8.96
CA LYS A 45 -17.80 8.85 -8.20
C LYS A 45 -17.53 8.97 -6.73
N THR A 46 -16.38 9.34 -6.37
CA THR A 46 -16.03 9.41 -4.98
C THR A 46 -16.17 10.82 -4.49
N GLU A 47 -16.33 10.94 -3.22
CA GLU A 47 -16.33 12.25 -2.58
C GLU A 47 -15.06 12.99 -2.93
N ALA A 48 -15.18 14.30 -3.10
CA ALA A 48 -14.09 15.14 -3.55
C ALA A 48 -12.82 15.04 -2.69
N HIS A 49 -12.97 14.57 -1.46
CA HIS A 49 -11.86 14.52 -0.50
C HIS A 49 -11.25 13.14 -0.35
N THR A 50 -11.72 12.15 -1.12
CA THR A 50 -11.17 10.80 -1.02
C THR A 50 -9.88 10.71 -1.85
N PRO A 51 -8.76 10.34 -1.23
CA PRO A 51 -7.53 10.20 -1.99
C PRO A 51 -7.61 9.02 -2.96
N PRO A 52 -6.91 9.10 -4.09
CA PRO A 52 -6.93 8.00 -5.08
C PRO A 52 -6.24 6.75 -4.59
N LEU A 53 -5.37 6.85 -3.60
CA LEU A 53 -4.58 5.73 -3.11
C LEU A 53 -4.67 5.66 -1.59
N VAL A 54 -5.16 4.52 -1.10
CA VAL A 54 -5.29 4.28 0.33
C VAL A 54 -4.45 3.07 0.69
N PHE A 55 -3.68 3.15 1.76
CA PHE A 55 -2.64 2.20 2.11
C PHE A 55 -2.79 1.72 3.55
N GLY A 56 -2.61 0.41 3.73
CA GLY A 56 -2.53 -0.20 5.04
C GLY A 56 -1.40 -1.21 5.10
N VAL A 57 -0.96 -1.52 6.31
CA VAL A 57 0.11 -2.49 6.52
C VAL A 57 -0.21 -3.34 7.75
N GLY A 58 0.10 -4.62 7.65
CA GLY A 58 -0.06 -5.56 8.74
C GLY A 58 1.19 -6.37 8.97
N VAL A 59 1.43 -6.71 10.24
CA VAL A 59 2.51 -7.61 10.64
C VAL A 59 1.88 -8.64 11.57
N GLY A 60 1.99 -9.91 11.20
CA GLY A 60 1.37 -10.99 11.98
C GLY A 60 2.04 -11.23 13.31
N THR A 61 1.28 -11.82 14.23
CA THR A 61 1.79 -12.14 15.57
C THR A 61 2.63 -13.40 15.61
N ARG A 62 2.59 -14.19 14.54
CA ARG A 62 3.27 -15.49 14.52
C ARG A 62 4.79 -15.35 14.69
N ASN A 63 5.40 -14.43 13.93
CA ASN A 63 6.85 -14.22 14.00
C ASN A 63 7.24 -13.06 14.92
N PHE A 64 6.29 -12.20 15.28
CA PHE A 64 6.56 -11.01 16.09
C PHE A 64 5.49 -10.88 17.15
N LYS A 65 5.74 -11.53 18.28
CA LYS A 65 4.75 -11.55 19.36
C LYS A 65 4.66 -10.24 20.11
N LYS A 66 5.73 -9.45 20.13
CA LYS A 66 5.74 -8.17 20.83
C LYS A 66 5.15 -7.08 19.93
N ALA A 67 4.19 -6.34 20.46
CA ALA A 67 3.59 -5.23 19.75
C ALA A 67 4.61 -4.16 19.34
N VAL A 68 5.62 -3.95 20.19
CA VAL A 68 6.69 -3.00 19.92
C VAL A 68 7.41 -3.34 18.62
N ASP A 69 7.71 -4.62 18.41
CA ASP A 69 8.41 -5.07 17.20
C ASP A 69 7.52 -4.92 15.97
N ARG A 70 6.25 -5.32 16.09
CA ARG A 70 5.29 -5.15 14.98
C ARG A 70 5.12 -3.70 14.61
N ASN A 71 4.99 -2.82 15.59
CA ASN A 71 4.82 -1.39 15.35
C ASN A 71 6.06 -0.78 14.69
N ARG A 72 7.24 -1.23 15.08
CA ARG A 72 8.49 -0.78 14.47
C ARG A 72 8.54 -1.16 12.99
N ILE A 73 8.19 -2.39 12.66
CA ILE A 73 8.18 -2.85 11.26
C ILE A 73 7.16 -2.06 10.45
N LYS A 74 5.96 -1.88 10.98
CA LYS A 74 4.93 -1.10 10.30
C LYS A 74 5.39 0.33 10.01
N ARG A 75 6.08 0.94 10.98
CA ARG A 75 6.60 2.29 10.81
C ARG A 75 7.64 2.36 9.69
N LEU A 76 8.55 1.40 9.63
CA LEU A 76 9.55 1.33 8.57
C LEU A 76 8.89 1.16 7.19
N ILE A 77 7.89 0.31 7.10
CA ILE A 77 7.18 0.07 5.86
C ILE A 77 6.43 1.32 5.42
N ARG A 78 5.74 1.98 6.34
CA ARG A 78 5.02 3.23 6.02
C ARG A 78 5.97 4.30 5.52
N GLU A 79 7.15 4.38 6.10
CA GLU A 79 8.15 5.37 5.68
C GLU A 79 8.65 5.09 4.27
N ALA A 80 8.96 3.83 3.96
CA ALA A 80 9.39 3.44 2.62
C ALA A 80 8.32 3.73 1.58
N TYR A 81 7.06 3.47 1.92
CA TYR A 81 5.93 3.75 1.06
C TYR A 81 5.72 5.25 0.86
N ARG A 82 5.72 6.00 1.97
CA ARG A 82 5.47 7.44 1.96
C ARG A 82 6.38 8.18 0.97
N LEU A 83 7.64 7.80 0.94
CA LEU A 83 8.63 8.46 0.10
C LEU A 83 8.54 8.09 -1.36
N GLN A 84 7.87 6.99 -1.70
CA GLN A 84 7.87 6.46 -3.06
C GLN A 84 6.49 6.42 -3.72
N LYS A 85 5.44 6.83 -3.03
CA LYS A 85 4.07 6.67 -3.52
C LYS A 85 3.68 7.62 -4.67
N GLN A 86 4.42 8.68 -4.89
CA GLN A 86 3.99 9.77 -5.77
C GLN A 86 3.71 9.34 -7.21
N LEU A 87 4.56 8.51 -7.78
CA LEU A 87 4.36 8.05 -9.16
C LEU A 87 3.07 7.25 -9.29
N LEU A 88 2.78 6.42 -8.29
CA LEU A 88 1.55 5.63 -8.27
C LEU A 88 0.32 6.53 -8.16
N VAL A 89 0.38 7.52 -7.28
CA VAL A 89 -0.71 8.49 -7.12
C VAL A 89 -0.93 9.27 -8.42
N GLN A 90 0.13 9.72 -9.06
CA GLN A 90 0.04 10.46 -10.32
C GLN A 90 -0.61 9.61 -11.41
N LYS A 91 -0.24 8.34 -11.49
CA LYS A 91 -0.79 7.43 -12.49
C LYS A 91 -2.28 7.21 -12.26
N LEU A 92 -2.70 7.04 -11.02
CA LEU A 92 -4.12 6.89 -10.69
C LEU A 92 -4.90 8.16 -11.02
N ASN A 93 -4.37 9.32 -10.69
CA ASN A 93 -5.01 10.58 -11.00
C ASN A 93 -5.17 10.77 -12.52
N ALA A 94 -4.16 10.42 -13.28
CA ALA A 94 -4.19 10.57 -14.72
C ALA A 94 -5.28 9.70 -15.36
N ARG A 95 -5.57 8.56 -14.77
CA ARG A 95 -6.57 7.64 -15.31
C ARG A 95 -7.93 7.73 -14.63
N GLY A 96 -8.07 8.59 -13.63
CA GLY A 96 -9.30 8.74 -12.88
C GLY A 96 -9.63 7.54 -12.01
N GLY A 97 -8.63 6.76 -11.65
CA GLY A 97 -8.82 5.54 -10.88
C GLY A 97 -8.56 5.70 -9.39
N ARG A 98 -8.92 4.65 -8.66
CA ARG A 98 -8.67 4.53 -7.22
C ARG A 98 -8.10 3.17 -6.92
N MET A 99 -7.25 3.11 -5.90
CA MET A 99 -6.67 1.85 -5.47
C MET A 99 -6.63 1.77 -3.95
N ASP A 100 -7.08 0.65 -3.41
CA ASP A 100 -6.87 0.28 -2.02
C ASP A 100 -5.74 -0.72 -1.98
N LEU A 101 -4.76 -0.48 -1.12
CA LEU A 101 -3.58 -1.34 -0.97
C LEU A 101 -3.45 -1.82 0.47
N PHE A 102 -3.07 -3.07 0.63
CA PHE A 102 -2.69 -3.58 1.94
C PHE A 102 -1.46 -4.48 1.80
N PHE A 103 -0.43 -4.16 2.57
CA PHE A 103 0.82 -4.92 2.58
C PHE A 103 0.89 -5.76 3.84
N ILE A 104 1.17 -7.06 3.71
CA ILE A 104 1.45 -7.92 4.86
C ILE A 104 2.93 -8.25 4.81
N PHE A 105 3.62 -7.98 5.92
CA PHE A 105 5.04 -8.30 6.03
C PHE A 105 5.19 -9.81 6.28
N THR A 106 5.99 -10.47 5.44
CA THR A 106 6.17 -11.93 5.52
C THR A 106 7.54 -12.36 6.03
N GLY A 107 8.41 -11.39 6.33
CA GLY A 107 9.72 -11.70 6.87
C GLY A 107 9.66 -12.21 8.30
N LYS A 108 10.73 -12.86 8.76
CA LYS A 108 10.82 -13.41 10.10
C LYS A 108 11.71 -12.61 11.03
N GLU A 109 12.38 -11.61 10.50
CA GLU A 109 13.28 -10.74 11.27
C GLU A 109 12.94 -9.30 11.00
N ILE A 110 13.31 -8.42 11.94
CA ILE A 110 13.12 -6.98 11.73
C ILE A 110 14.08 -6.53 10.62
N PRO A 111 13.55 -5.99 9.53
CA PRO A 111 14.37 -5.69 8.35
C PRO A 111 15.11 -4.37 8.48
N ASP A 112 16.19 -4.22 7.70
CA ASP A 112 16.83 -2.93 7.50
C ASP A 112 15.92 -2.06 6.63
N TYR A 113 15.96 -0.76 6.88
CA TYR A 113 15.15 0.18 6.10
C TYR A 113 15.53 0.17 4.63
N SER A 114 16.84 0.13 4.31
CA SER A 114 17.27 0.12 2.91
C SER A 114 16.75 -1.10 2.15
N PHE A 115 16.70 -2.24 2.80
CA PHE A 115 16.11 -3.46 2.23
C PHE A 115 14.63 -3.25 1.90
N LEU A 116 13.90 -2.70 2.87
CA LEU A 116 12.47 -2.41 2.66
C LEU A 116 12.26 -1.38 1.54
N PHE A 117 13.09 -0.36 1.49
CA PHE A 117 12.98 0.69 0.49
C PHE A 117 13.14 0.13 -0.92
N GLN A 118 14.16 -0.71 -1.13
CA GLN A 118 14.40 -1.33 -2.42
C GLN A 118 13.24 -2.22 -2.87
N HIS A 119 12.75 -3.06 -1.97
CA HIS A 119 11.65 -3.96 -2.31
C HIS A 119 10.33 -3.24 -2.47
N MET A 120 10.12 -2.17 -1.71
CA MET A 120 8.96 -1.31 -1.89
C MET A 120 8.96 -0.69 -3.27
N GLN A 121 10.12 -0.22 -3.74
CA GLN A 121 10.25 0.34 -5.08
C GLN A 121 9.81 -0.66 -6.15
N THR A 122 10.27 -1.90 -6.04
CA THR A 122 9.92 -2.95 -6.98
C THR A 122 8.42 -3.24 -6.97
N VAL A 123 7.84 -3.34 -5.77
CA VAL A 123 6.40 -3.61 -5.63
C VAL A 123 5.57 -2.48 -6.24
N LEU A 124 5.94 -1.23 -5.97
CA LEU A 124 5.19 -0.10 -6.50
C LEU A 124 5.29 -0.04 -8.02
N GLN A 125 6.43 -0.40 -8.59
CA GLN A 125 6.57 -0.50 -10.05
C GLN A 125 5.67 -1.59 -10.62
N GLN A 126 5.56 -2.72 -9.96
CA GLN A 126 4.65 -3.78 -10.38
C GLN A 126 3.19 -3.33 -10.33
N LEU A 127 2.83 -2.57 -9.31
CA LEU A 127 1.49 -2.00 -9.20
C LEU A 127 1.20 -1.00 -10.33
N GLU A 128 2.18 -0.19 -10.69
CA GLU A 128 2.04 0.72 -11.83
C GLU A 128 1.75 -0.04 -13.12
N GLN A 129 2.45 -1.14 -13.35
CA GLN A 129 2.22 -1.98 -14.51
C GLN A 129 0.81 -2.57 -14.52
N ARG A 130 0.32 -2.98 -13.37
CA ARG A 130 -1.03 -3.53 -13.26
C ARG A 130 -2.10 -2.48 -13.54
N ILE A 131 -1.86 -1.25 -13.14
CA ILE A 131 -2.76 -0.14 -13.49
C ILE A 131 -2.81 0.03 -15.00
N ASP A 132 -1.65 0.05 -15.66
CA ASP A 132 -1.59 0.20 -17.11
C ASP A 132 -2.34 -0.92 -17.82
N GLN A 133 -2.15 -2.17 -17.38
CA GLN A 133 -2.82 -3.32 -17.98
C GLN A 133 -4.34 -3.26 -17.83
N SER A 134 -4.82 -2.73 -16.71
CA SER A 134 -6.25 -2.65 -16.47
C SER A 134 -6.97 -1.67 -17.37
N TYR A 135 -6.26 -0.70 -17.92
CA TYR A 135 -6.85 0.34 -18.76
C TYR A 135 -6.56 0.15 -20.25
N GLU A 136 -5.95 -0.94 -20.62
CA GLU A 136 -5.71 -1.27 -22.04
C GLU A 136 -6.96 -1.84 -22.69
#